data_ff5df233de1cc3c9f79d3bf76ac4a8ad
#
_entry.id   ff5df233de1cc3c9f79d3bf76ac4a8ad
#
_cell.length_a   1.000
_cell.length_b   1.000
_cell.length_c   1.000
_cell.angle_alpha   90.00
_cell.angle_beta   90.00
_cell.angle_gamma   90.00
#
_symmetry.space_group_name_H-M   'P 1'
#
loop_
_entity.id
_entity.type
_entity.pdbx_description
1 polymer ?
#
loop_
_entity_poly.entity_id
_entity_poly.type
_entity_poly.pdbx_seq_one_letter_code
_entity_poly.pdbx_strand_id
1 'polypeptide(L)'
;MRFRTSGRALAGSAALLTLIIAHPHSAAAQDTPRGGGADSAKAAPKAQAAPALPFDFSGVIYTNFQKGGLKGARAQDRFDLERAYLTLRGNAGEHVSWRITADVYQQRDTVASSFYRGWALRAKYAYVQWDYLRPKGDALKANVRLGLVHTVMIDHEETAGDHGAWPRGISQVAVEQQGYFSSSDDGIATTLTLPHKAGEFYATITNGTGYGSREVDRFKDYAARLTLTPLARTSGYWKGLDISPWISIGNRASDFADRDHGTVKRVDEGRRRDRYGLMLIAKDPRLTLGAHMARRIDVVESADTLRATTPATTERTGNVTSVYAQLHPFAFAHGGVHLPIALLLRADDVKPDRTADPYQRFYVAGLTWELNRKTSVTFDYQTQEPKHGSRAPDLKTYFVHVIANF
;
A
#
# COMPACT_ATOMS: atom_id res chain seq x y z
N MET A 1 -18.61 -11.57 53.87
CA MET A 1 -19.94 -11.50 53.29
C MET A 1 -19.86 -12.12 51.87
N ARG A 2 -20.46 -13.29 51.67
CA ARG A 2 -20.40 -14.06 50.42
C ARG A 2 -21.48 -13.53 49.49
N PHE A 3 -21.15 -13.30 48.23
CA PHE A 3 -22.16 -13.21 47.16
C PHE A 3 -21.84 -14.14 46.01
N ARG A 4 -22.86 -14.84 45.61
CA ARG A 4 -22.94 -15.96 44.69
C ARG A 4 -22.86 -15.48 43.22
N THR A 5 -22.19 -16.28 42.43
CA THR A 5 -22.21 -16.31 40.96
C THR A 5 -23.55 -16.82 40.44
N SER A 6 -24.09 -16.14 39.44
CA SER A 6 -25.10 -16.73 38.53
C SER A 6 -24.62 -16.52 37.10
N GLY A 7 -24.26 -17.64 36.47
CA GLY A 7 -23.91 -17.69 35.05
C GLY A 7 -25.16 -17.56 34.14
N ARG A 8 -24.99 -16.87 33.06
CA ARG A 8 -25.83 -17.02 31.85
C ARG A 8 -24.90 -17.13 30.64
N ALA A 9 -24.87 -18.34 30.09
CA ALA A 9 -24.28 -18.62 28.80
C ALA A 9 -25.14 -18.00 27.70
N LEU A 10 -24.54 -17.17 26.87
CA LEU A 10 -25.08 -16.77 25.57
C LEU A 10 -24.26 -17.46 24.50
N ALA A 11 -24.87 -18.46 23.86
CA ALA A 11 -24.35 -19.13 22.69
C ALA A 11 -24.42 -18.17 21.50
N GLY A 12 -23.27 -17.67 21.06
CA GLY A 12 -23.12 -16.95 19.80
C GLY A 12 -22.70 -17.91 18.69
N SER A 13 -23.55 -18.11 17.70
CA SER A 13 -23.30 -18.95 16.53
C SER A 13 -22.17 -18.36 15.68
N ALA A 14 -21.04 -19.05 15.66
CA ALA A 14 -19.96 -18.79 14.71
C ALA A 14 -20.35 -19.46 13.38
N ALA A 15 -20.66 -18.68 12.36
CA ALA A 15 -20.77 -19.15 11.00
C ALA A 15 -19.37 -19.43 10.45
N LEU A 16 -19.01 -20.71 10.40
CA LEU A 16 -17.76 -21.19 9.83
C LEU A 16 -17.88 -21.14 8.30
N LEU A 17 -17.19 -20.22 7.66
CA LEU A 17 -17.07 -20.19 6.20
C LEU A 17 -16.10 -21.30 5.77
N THR A 18 -16.63 -22.46 5.41
CA THR A 18 -15.84 -23.60 4.94
C THR A 18 -15.42 -23.35 3.51
N LEU A 19 -14.16 -22.96 3.30
CA LEU A 19 -13.54 -22.87 1.99
C LEU A 19 -13.17 -24.31 1.55
N ILE A 20 -13.93 -24.88 0.63
CA ILE A 20 -13.62 -26.18 0.03
C ILE A 20 -12.48 -25.97 -0.98
N ILE A 21 -11.27 -26.30 -0.57
CA ILE A 21 -10.12 -26.40 -1.47
C ILE A 21 -10.16 -27.81 -2.07
N ALA A 22 -10.60 -27.93 -3.32
CA ALA A 22 -10.50 -29.17 -4.09
C ALA A 22 -9.03 -29.41 -4.45
N HIS A 23 -8.40 -30.40 -3.84
CA HIS A 23 -7.07 -30.88 -4.22
C HIS A 23 -7.23 -31.87 -5.37
N PRO A 24 -6.43 -31.78 -6.45
CA PRO A 24 -6.34 -32.85 -7.40
C PRO A 24 -5.48 -33.99 -6.79
N HIS A 25 -6.09 -35.13 -6.54
CA HIS A 25 -5.36 -36.32 -6.14
C HIS A 25 -4.57 -36.87 -7.32
N SER A 26 -3.25 -36.86 -7.21
CA SER A 26 -2.37 -37.68 -8.05
C SER A 26 -2.50 -39.14 -7.62
N ALA A 27 -3.12 -39.96 -8.43
CA ALA A 27 -3.10 -41.41 -8.25
C ALA A 27 -1.72 -41.95 -8.67
N ALA A 28 -1.05 -42.58 -7.71
CA ALA A 28 0.17 -43.35 -7.99
C ALA A 28 -0.14 -44.57 -8.85
N ALA A 29 0.60 -44.77 -9.92
CA ALA A 29 0.54 -45.94 -10.76
C ALA A 29 1.12 -47.16 -10.02
N GLN A 30 0.36 -48.22 -9.88
CA GLN A 30 0.83 -49.56 -9.55
C GLN A 30 1.05 -50.34 -10.86
N ASP A 31 2.23 -50.84 -11.04
CA ASP A 31 2.61 -51.80 -12.12
C ASP A 31 1.93 -53.16 -11.90
N THR A 32 1.30 -53.68 -12.95
CA THR A 32 1.08 -55.12 -13.14
C THR A 32 1.02 -55.46 -14.64
N PRO A 33 1.34 -56.71 -15.05
CA PRO A 33 1.94 -56.94 -16.36
C PRO A 33 0.98 -57.47 -17.44
N ARG A 34 1.34 -57.16 -18.68
CA ARG A 34 1.04 -57.76 -19.98
C ARG A 34 -0.11 -58.76 -20.14
N GLY A 35 -1.06 -58.35 -20.95
CA GLY A 35 -1.92 -59.24 -21.74
C GLY A 35 -2.42 -58.47 -22.97
N GLY A 36 -2.09 -59.00 -24.18
CA GLY A 36 -2.36 -58.34 -25.45
C GLY A 36 -3.84 -58.34 -25.82
N GLY A 37 -4.27 -57.29 -26.50
CA GLY A 37 -5.57 -57.14 -27.11
C GLY A 37 -5.68 -55.79 -27.76
N ALA A 38 -5.63 -55.73 -29.09
CA ALA A 38 -5.91 -54.55 -29.87
C ALA A 38 -7.40 -54.21 -29.73
N ASP A 39 -7.72 -53.07 -29.09
CA ASP A 39 -9.03 -52.44 -29.23
C ASP A 39 -8.91 -50.94 -29.18
N SER A 40 -9.66 -50.34 -30.08
CA SER A 40 -9.82 -48.92 -30.39
C SER A 40 -9.78 -48.01 -29.16
N ALA A 41 -8.78 -47.16 -29.06
CA ALA A 41 -8.69 -46.08 -28.08
C ALA A 41 -9.85 -45.07 -28.31
N LYS A 42 -10.92 -45.23 -27.53
CA LYS A 42 -11.95 -44.23 -27.37
C LYS A 42 -11.29 -43.01 -26.70
N ALA A 43 -11.18 -41.90 -27.43
CA ALA A 43 -10.60 -40.66 -26.92
C ALA A 43 -11.28 -40.29 -25.58
N ALA A 44 -10.47 -40.11 -24.54
CA ALA A 44 -10.96 -39.66 -23.25
C ALA A 44 -11.70 -38.32 -23.43
N PRO A 45 -12.88 -38.13 -22.78
CA PRO A 45 -13.57 -36.87 -22.88
C PRO A 45 -12.68 -35.74 -22.42
N LYS A 46 -12.46 -34.72 -23.28
CA LYS A 46 -11.77 -33.47 -22.91
C LYS A 46 -12.44 -32.94 -21.65
N ALA A 47 -11.68 -32.82 -20.60
CA ALA A 47 -12.14 -32.19 -19.36
C ALA A 47 -12.80 -30.86 -19.73
N GLN A 48 -14.08 -30.74 -19.46
CA GLN A 48 -14.84 -29.52 -19.72
C GLN A 48 -14.24 -28.42 -18.82
N ALA A 49 -13.70 -27.36 -19.43
CA ALA A 49 -13.17 -26.25 -18.67
C ALA A 49 -14.23 -25.73 -17.70
N ALA A 50 -13.88 -25.57 -16.44
CA ALA A 50 -14.79 -24.99 -15.47
C ALA A 50 -15.29 -23.62 -15.98
N PRO A 51 -16.57 -23.28 -15.78
CA PRO A 51 -17.11 -22.00 -16.23
C PRO A 51 -16.26 -20.86 -15.64
N ALA A 52 -15.85 -19.93 -16.49
CA ALA A 52 -15.11 -18.77 -16.05
C ALA A 52 -15.93 -17.97 -15.03
N LEU A 53 -15.32 -17.60 -13.93
CA LEU A 53 -15.96 -16.72 -12.95
C LEU A 53 -16.27 -15.37 -13.61
N PRO A 54 -17.38 -14.71 -13.24
CA PRO A 54 -17.77 -13.41 -13.80
C PRO A 54 -16.86 -12.26 -13.28
N PHE A 55 -15.77 -12.58 -12.61
CA PHE A 55 -14.80 -11.64 -12.03
C PHE A 55 -13.40 -12.25 -11.98
N ASP A 56 -12.41 -11.40 -12.02
CA ASP A 56 -11.01 -11.76 -11.79
C ASP A 56 -10.71 -11.76 -10.30
N PHE A 57 -10.05 -12.83 -9.84
CA PHE A 57 -9.52 -12.94 -8.49
C PHE A 57 -8.01 -12.91 -8.52
N SER A 58 -7.42 -12.11 -7.65
CA SER A 58 -5.96 -12.03 -7.47
C SER A 58 -5.64 -11.69 -6.02
N GLY A 59 -4.40 -11.92 -5.62
CA GLY A 59 -3.95 -11.54 -4.30
C GLY A 59 -2.45 -11.42 -4.19
N VAL A 60 -2.02 -10.91 -3.05
CA VAL A 60 -0.60 -10.86 -2.68
C VAL A 60 -0.45 -11.07 -1.18
N ILE A 61 0.58 -11.82 -0.81
CA ILE A 61 0.98 -12.04 0.58
C ILE A 61 2.36 -11.41 0.77
N TYR A 62 2.49 -10.56 1.79
CA TYR A 62 3.75 -10.01 2.28
C TYR A 62 4.05 -10.63 3.64
N THR A 63 5.04 -11.49 3.70
CA THR A 63 5.50 -12.11 4.95
C THR A 63 7.00 -11.95 5.08
N ASN A 64 7.48 -11.90 6.30
CA ASN A 64 8.89 -11.75 6.57
C ASN A 64 9.35 -12.48 7.84
N PHE A 65 10.63 -12.73 7.90
CA PHE A 65 11.38 -12.96 9.14
C PHE A 65 12.19 -11.70 9.41
N GLN A 66 12.21 -11.22 10.65
CA GLN A 66 12.95 -10.03 11.04
C GLN A 66 13.78 -10.26 12.30
N LYS A 67 14.99 -9.69 12.31
CA LYS A 67 15.91 -9.75 13.45
C LYS A 67 16.52 -8.37 13.71
N GLY A 68 16.33 -7.85 14.92
CA GLY A 68 16.84 -6.55 15.31
C GLY A 68 15.84 -5.74 16.10
N GLY A 69 15.86 -4.43 15.96
CA GLY A 69 14.93 -3.53 16.61
C GLY A 69 15.57 -2.24 17.15
N LEU A 70 14.95 -1.67 18.16
CA LEU A 70 15.35 -0.41 18.78
C LEU A 70 16.67 -0.58 19.54
N LYS A 71 17.62 0.34 19.33
CA LYS A 71 18.88 0.37 20.06
C LYS A 71 18.65 0.48 21.56
N GLY A 72 19.34 -0.37 22.33
CA GLY A 72 19.19 -0.45 23.78
C GLY A 72 17.99 -1.26 24.28
N ALA A 73 17.09 -1.71 23.37
CA ALA A 73 16.04 -2.66 23.69
C ALA A 73 16.46 -4.10 23.35
N ARG A 74 15.71 -5.08 23.87
CA ARG A 74 15.91 -6.48 23.48
C ARG A 74 15.61 -6.64 21.99
N ALA A 75 16.57 -7.20 21.25
CA ALA A 75 16.37 -7.52 19.84
C ALA A 75 15.15 -8.44 19.66
N GLN A 76 14.35 -8.14 18.68
CA GLN A 76 13.25 -9.00 18.24
C GLN A 76 13.78 -10.01 17.22
N ASP A 77 13.21 -11.22 17.28
CA ASP A 77 13.52 -12.33 16.39
C ASP A 77 12.19 -13.03 16.14
N ARG A 78 11.54 -12.74 14.99
CA ARG A 78 10.17 -13.17 14.74
C ARG A 78 9.82 -13.31 13.26
N PHE A 79 8.85 -14.20 12.98
CA PHE A 79 8.11 -14.23 11.73
C PHE A 79 6.91 -13.28 11.81
N ASP A 80 6.61 -12.61 10.71
CA ASP A 80 5.47 -11.70 10.63
C ASP A 80 4.74 -11.83 9.29
N LEU A 81 3.41 -11.87 9.33
CA LEU A 81 2.56 -11.62 8.17
C LEU A 81 2.26 -10.12 8.16
N GLU A 82 2.97 -9.38 7.32
CA GLU A 82 2.82 -7.93 7.27
C GLU A 82 1.46 -7.52 6.73
N ARG A 83 1.08 -8.10 5.59
CA ARG A 83 -0.21 -7.88 4.91
C ARG A 83 -0.57 -9.06 4.02
N ALA A 84 -1.86 -9.24 3.78
CA ALA A 84 -2.35 -9.99 2.64
C ALA A 84 -3.49 -9.22 1.98
N TYR A 85 -3.41 -9.03 0.66
CA TYR A 85 -4.46 -8.38 -0.12
C TYR A 85 -5.19 -9.41 -0.97
N LEU A 86 -6.52 -9.39 -0.92
CA LEU A 86 -7.39 -10.21 -1.77
C LEU A 86 -8.20 -9.26 -2.64
N THR A 87 -8.06 -9.38 -3.93
CA THR A 87 -8.66 -8.44 -4.90
C THR A 87 -9.62 -9.17 -5.83
N LEU A 88 -10.83 -8.64 -5.92
CA LEU A 88 -11.84 -8.98 -6.90
C LEU A 88 -12.02 -7.80 -7.87
N ARG A 89 -12.08 -8.08 -9.16
CA ARG A 89 -12.38 -7.10 -10.21
C ARG A 89 -13.39 -7.68 -11.18
N GLY A 90 -14.30 -6.85 -11.66
CA GLY A 90 -15.27 -7.26 -12.64
C GLY A 90 -15.83 -6.08 -13.44
N ASN A 91 -16.60 -6.42 -14.46
CA ASN A 91 -17.30 -5.45 -15.28
C ASN A 91 -18.81 -5.55 -15.03
N ALA A 92 -19.48 -4.41 -14.96
CA ALA A 92 -20.94 -4.29 -14.85
C ALA A 92 -21.49 -3.61 -16.14
N GLY A 93 -20.96 -4.02 -17.29
CA GLY A 93 -21.28 -3.49 -18.61
C GLY A 93 -20.03 -3.01 -19.34
N GLU A 94 -20.25 -2.35 -20.48
CA GLU A 94 -19.17 -1.98 -21.42
C GLU A 94 -18.25 -0.88 -20.89
N HIS A 95 -18.82 0.06 -20.10
CA HIS A 95 -18.15 1.24 -19.59
C HIS A 95 -18.03 1.28 -18.06
N VAL A 96 -18.57 0.26 -17.38
CA VAL A 96 -18.59 0.23 -15.91
C VAL A 96 -17.82 -0.98 -15.42
N SER A 97 -16.85 -0.72 -14.54
CA SER A 97 -16.09 -1.75 -13.84
C SER A 97 -16.10 -1.51 -12.32
N TRP A 98 -15.71 -2.49 -11.57
CA TRP A 98 -15.63 -2.41 -10.12
C TRP A 98 -14.39 -3.14 -9.60
N ARG A 99 -13.91 -2.71 -8.44
CA ARG A 99 -12.84 -3.36 -7.69
C ARG A 99 -13.20 -3.40 -6.22
N ILE A 100 -12.93 -4.55 -5.59
CA ILE A 100 -12.91 -4.72 -4.13
C ILE A 100 -11.59 -5.34 -3.76
N THR A 101 -10.88 -4.73 -2.82
CA THR A 101 -9.64 -5.28 -2.25
C THR A 101 -9.77 -5.31 -0.74
N ALA A 102 -9.71 -6.52 -0.18
CA ALA A 102 -9.63 -6.72 1.25
C ALA A 102 -8.16 -6.70 1.71
N ASP A 103 -7.91 -6.09 2.86
CA ASP A 103 -6.61 -6.00 3.56
C ASP A 103 -6.69 -6.83 4.83
N VAL A 104 -5.92 -7.91 4.88
CA VAL A 104 -5.70 -8.71 6.10
C VAL A 104 -4.53 -8.11 6.85
N TYR A 105 -4.76 -7.64 8.06
CA TYR A 105 -3.75 -6.99 8.87
C TYR A 105 -3.85 -7.38 10.34
N GLN A 106 -2.75 -7.26 11.06
CA GLN A 106 -2.76 -7.47 12.50
C GLN A 106 -3.35 -6.25 13.20
N GLN A 107 -4.46 -6.44 13.91
CA GLN A 107 -5.04 -5.40 14.72
C GLN A 107 -4.17 -5.21 15.98
N ARG A 108 -3.68 -3.99 16.17
CA ARG A 108 -2.97 -3.56 17.37
C ARG A 108 -3.91 -2.67 18.17
N ASP A 109 -4.77 -3.26 18.97
CA ASP A 109 -5.59 -2.50 19.91
C ASP A 109 -4.76 -2.20 21.16
N THR A 110 -4.59 -0.92 21.46
CA THR A 110 -3.82 -0.46 22.63
C THR A 110 -4.72 -0.10 23.83
N VAL A 111 -6.04 -0.06 23.66
CA VAL A 111 -6.96 0.53 24.65
C VAL A 111 -7.91 -0.48 25.27
N ALA A 112 -8.37 -1.46 24.54
CA ALA A 112 -9.35 -2.40 25.05
C ALA A 112 -8.74 -3.76 25.30
N SER A 113 -9.00 -4.29 26.46
CA SER A 113 -8.91 -5.69 26.88
C SER A 113 -8.10 -6.63 25.97
N SER A 114 -7.30 -7.45 26.57
CA SER A 114 -6.43 -8.50 26.03
C SER A 114 -7.06 -9.46 24.99
N PHE A 115 -8.28 -9.26 24.55
CA PHE A 115 -9.06 -10.22 23.76
C PHE A 115 -8.89 -10.12 22.24
N TYR A 116 -8.39 -9.01 21.68
CA TYR A 116 -8.32 -8.86 20.22
C TYR A 116 -6.95 -8.34 19.75
N ARG A 117 -5.97 -9.20 19.77
CA ARG A 117 -4.67 -9.01 19.09
C ARG A 117 -4.55 -9.92 17.86
N GLY A 118 -5.68 -10.22 17.23
CA GLY A 118 -5.77 -11.12 16.10
C GLY A 118 -5.65 -10.44 14.76
N TRP A 119 -5.83 -11.24 13.73
CA TRP A 119 -5.92 -10.78 12.35
C TRP A 119 -7.33 -10.24 12.09
N ALA A 120 -7.39 -9.08 11.44
CA ALA A 120 -8.62 -8.44 11.03
C ALA A 120 -8.64 -8.23 9.51
N LEU A 121 -9.83 -8.17 8.95
CA LEU A 121 -10.09 -7.90 7.55
C LEU A 121 -10.78 -6.55 7.43
N ARG A 122 -10.28 -5.69 6.54
CA ARG A 122 -10.92 -4.41 6.20
C ARG A 122 -10.88 -4.18 4.69
N ALA A 123 -11.75 -3.32 4.19
CA ALA A 123 -11.65 -2.85 2.81
C ALA A 123 -10.45 -1.92 2.66
N LYS A 124 -9.59 -2.18 1.66
CA LYS A 124 -8.52 -1.26 1.24
C LYS A 124 -8.96 -0.44 0.03
N TYR A 125 -9.64 -1.08 -0.93
CA TYR A 125 -10.27 -0.45 -2.08
C TYR A 125 -11.66 -1.03 -2.26
N ALA A 126 -12.64 -0.20 -2.56
CA ALA A 126 -13.99 -0.62 -2.90
C ALA A 126 -14.64 0.50 -3.72
N TYR A 127 -14.58 0.40 -5.04
CA TYR A 127 -15.10 1.45 -5.91
C TYR A 127 -15.75 0.91 -7.17
N VAL A 128 -16.64 1.71 -7.72
CA VAL A 128 -17.15 1.57 -9.09
C VAL A 128 -16.44 2.60 -9.98
N GLN A 129 -16.02 2.19 -11.15
CA GLN A 129 -15.40 3.04 -12.16
C GLN A 129 -16.31 3.14 -13.36
N TRP A 130 -16.50 4.35 -13.88
CA TRP A 130 -17.16 4.64 -15.14
C TRP A 130 -16.18 5.28 -16.12
N ASP A 131 -15.94 4.58 -17.26
CA ASP A 131 -15.11 5.05 -18.37
C ASP A 131 -15.97 5.89 -19.31
N TYR A 132 -16.14 7.18 -18.98
CA TYR A 132 -17.03 8.09 -19.72
C TYR A 132 -16.40 8.59 -21.03
N LEU A 133 -15.09 8.47 -21.19
CA LEU A 133 -14.38 8.74 -22.44
C LEU A 133 -13.43 7.58 -22.75
N ARG A 134 -13.84 6.70 -23.66
CA ARG A 134 -13.10 5.50 -24.07
C ARG A 134 -12.99 5.40 -25.59
N PRO A 135 -12.28 6.33 -26.25
CA PRO A 135 -12.11 6.28 -27.71
C PRO A 135 -11.31 5.03 -28.11
N LYS A 136 -11.49 4.61 -29.36
CA LYS A 136 -10.64 3.57 -29.96
C LYS A 136 -9.25 4.17 -30.24
N GLY A 137 -8.20 3.33 -30.03
CA GLY A 137 -6.82 3.72 -30.32
C GLY A 137 -6.17 4.59 -29.24
N ASP A 138 -5.16 5.34 -29.65
CA ASP A 138 -4.30 6.16 -28.80
C ASP A 138 -4.81 7.63 -28.74
N ALA A 139 -5.89 7.79 -28.02
CA ALA A 139 -6.52 9.09 -27.80
C ALA A 139 -6.71 9.33 -26.30
N LEU A 140 -7.11 10.56 -25.93
CA LEU A 140 -7.42 10.91 -24.55
C LEU A 140 -8.50 9.97 -23.98
N LYS A 141 -8.21 9.34 -22.85
CA LYS A 141 -9.16 8.49 -22.12
C LYS A 141 -9.47 9.14 -20.77
N ALA A 142 -10.71 8.93 -20.32
CA ALA A 142 -11.11 9.48 -19.03
C ALA A 142 -12.06 8.55 -18.29
N ASN A 143 -11.88 8.47 -16.97
CA ASN A 143 -12.78 7.74 -16.09
C ASN A 143 -13.02 8.51 -14.80
N VAL A 144 -14.09 8.12 -14.11
CA VAL A 144 -14.39 8.53 -12.74
C VAL A 144 -14.61 7.31 -11.88
N ARG A 145 -14.16 7.36 -10.64
CA ARG A 145 -14.33 6.33 -9.62
C ARG A 145 -15.07 6.91 -8.44
N LEU A 146 -15.95 6.13 -7.83
CA LEU A 146 -16.69 6.49 -6.62
C LEU A 146 -16.61 5.37 -5.61
N GLY A 147 -16.31 5.69 -4.38
CA GLY A 147 -16.15 4.78 -3.24
C GLY A 147 -14.78 4.92 -2.59
N LEU A 148 -14.24 3.83 -2.08
CA LEU A 148 -12.91 3.79 -1.46
C LEU A 148 -11.83 3.75 -2.55
N VAL A 149 -11.42 4.95 -2.97
CA VAL A 149 -10.53 5.17 -4.13
C VAL A 149 -9.06 5.31 -3.73
N HIS A 150 -8.16 5.18 -4.68
CA HIS A 150 -6.72 5.44 -4.46
C HIS A 150 -6.47 6.91 -4.13
N THR A 151 -5.54 7.16 -3.21
CA THR A 151 -4.98 8.51 -3.05
C THR A 151 -3.97 8.82 -4.15
N VAL A 152 -3.56 10.08 -4.28
CA VAL A 152 -2.81 10.53 -5.46
C VAL A 152 -1.41 9.95 -5.63
N MET A 153 -0.76 9.45 -4.54
CA MET A 153 0.67 9.13 -4.59
C MET A 153 1.03 7.68 -4.30
N ILE A 154 0.38 7.01 -3.33
CA ILE A 154 0.91 5.75 -2.81
C ILE A 154 1.02 4.67 -3.89
N ASP A 155 -0.09 4.29 -4.53
CA ASP A 155 -0.09 3.26 -5.59
C ASP A 155 0.71 3.70 -6.82
N HIS A 156 0.85 5.02 -7.05
CA HIS A 156 1.62 5.56 -8.15
C HIS A 156 3.12 5.34 -7.95
N GLU A 157 3.62 5.45 -6.73
CA GLU A 157 5.02 5.23 -6.37
C GLU A 157 5.34 3.76 -6.08
N GLU A 158 4.38 2.97 -5.58
CA GLU A 158 4.53 1.53 -5.34
C GLU A 158 4.46 0.72 -6.64
N THR A 159 5.07 -0.46 -6.65
CA THR A 159 5.12 -1.34 -7.84
C THR A 159 3.77 -1.91 -8.29
N ALA A 160 2.70 -1.63 -7.57
CA ALA A 160 1.35 -2.08 -7.91
C ALA A 160 0.73 -1.38 -9.15
N GLY A 161 1.27 -0.24 -9.55
CA GLY A 161 0.82 0.53 -10.72
C GLY A 161 1.81 0.49 -11.88
N ASP A 162 1.38 1.00 -13.03
CA ASP A 162 2.21 1.05 -14.25
C ASP A 162 3.45 1.94 -14.09
N HIS A 163 3.36 2.96 -13.24
CA HIS A 163 4.44 3.91 -12.93
C HIS A 163 5.25 3.51 -11.69
N GLY A 164 4.78 2.55 -10.89
CA GLY A 164 5.38 2.18 -9.62
C GLY A 164 6.83 1.72 -9.73
N ALA A 165 7.63 2.13 -8.77
CA ALA A 165 9.06 1.91 -8.76
C ALA A 165 9.59 1.29 -7.45
N TRP A 166 8.88 1.44 -6.32
CA TRP A 166 9.30 0.89 -5.04
C TRP A 166 8.46 -0.34 -4.64
N PRO A 167 9.09 -1.49 -4.30
CA PRO A 167 8.37 -2.71 -3.93
C PRO A 167 7.75 -2.58 -2.53
N ARG A 168 6.41 -2.49 -2.47
CA ARG A 168 5.61 -2.35 -1.23
C ARG A 168 5.91 -3.42 -0.18
N GLY A 169 6.21 -4.65 -0.61
CA GLY A 169 6.50 -5.76 0.29
C GLY A 169 7.84 -5.66 1.02
N ILE A 170 8.69 -4.67 0.69
CA ILE A 170 9.94 -4.40 1.39
C ILE A 170 9.73 -3.33 2.46
N SER A 171 9.09 -2.23 2.08
CA SER A 171 8.69 -1.17 3.01
C SER A 171 7.66 -0.25 2.36
N GLN A 172 6.91 0.48 3.18
CA GLN A 172 6.07 1.57 2.68
C GLN A 172 6.92 2.65 2.03
N VAL A 173 6.37 3.35 1.03
CA VAL A 173 6.97 4.57 0.48
C VAL A 173 7.04 5.67 1.54
N ALA A 174 7.99 6.60 1.42
CA ALA A 174 8.29 7.58 2.46
C ALA A 174 7.09 8.44 2.85
N VAL A 175 6.27 8.85 1.89
CA VAL A 175 5.07 9.69 2.14
C VAL A 175 3.96 8.92 2.88
N GLU A 176 3.82 7.59 2.70
CA GLU A 176 2.92 6.75 3.48
C GLU A 176 3.48 6.53 4.89
N GLN A 177 4.75 6.13 4.99
CA GLN A 177 5.43 5.88 6.26
C GLN A 177 5.41 7.10 7.19
N GLN A 178 5.46 8.31 6.63
CA GLN A 178 5.42 9.57 7.37
C GLN A 178 3.99 10.15 7.51
N GLY A 179 2.95 9.41 7.10
CA GLY A 179 1.55 9.80 7.27
C GLY A 179 1.12 11.01 6.45
N TYR A 180 1.74 11.23 5.28
CA TYR A 180 1.26 12.24 4.33
C TYR A 180 -0.06 11.81 3.69
N PHE A 181 -0.14 10.53 3.33
CA PHE A 181 -1.30 9.88 2.75
C PHE A 181 -1.54 8.51 3.36
N SER A 182 -2.78 8.07 3.35
CA SER A 182 -3.18 6.67 3.34
C SER A 182 -3.20 6.16 1.89
N SER A 183 -3.12 4.86 1.64
CA SER A 183 -3.16 4.31 0.29
C SER A 183 -4.51 4.51 -0.41
N SER A 184 -5.61 4.64 0.37
CA SER A 184 -6.96 4.90 -0.15
C SER A 184 -7.79 5.71 0.83
N ASP A 185 -8.87 6.28 0.33
CA ASP A 185 -9.82 7.05 1.10
C ASP A 185 -11.19 7.06 0.40
N ASP A 186 -12.27 7.25 1.16
CA ASP A 186 -13.61 7.36 0.61
C ASP A 186 -13.81 8.68 -0.11
N GLY A 187 -14.31 8.61 -1.34
CA GLY A 187 -14.56 9.79 -2.15
C GLY A 187 -14.75 9.52 -3.63
N ILE A 188 -14.41 10.51 -4.42
CA ILE A 188 -14.46 10.48 -5.88
C ILE A 188 -13.07 10.74 -6.45
N ALA A 189 -12.72 10.04 -7.52
CA ALA A 189 -11.47 10.23 -8.24
C ALA A 189 -11.73 10.30 -9.74
N THR A 190 -10.93 11.07 -10.46
CA THR A 190 -10.94 11.10 -11.93
C THR A 190 -9.54 10.91 -12.47
N THR A 191 -9.45 10.17 -13.57
CA THR A 191 -8.20 9.95 -14.32
C THR A 191 -8.40 10.44 -15.75
N LEU A 192 -7.48 11.26 -16.23
CA LEU A 192 -7.33 11.60 -17.64
C LEU A 192 -6.01 11.02 -18.15
N THR A 193 -6.06 10.02 -19.01
CA THR A 193 -4.85 9.41 -19.59
C THR A 193 -4.56 10.08 -20.93
N LEU A 194 -3.39 10.69 -21.03
CA LEU A 194 -2.96 11.42 -22.23
C LEU A 194 -2.57 10.45 -23.35
N PRO A 195 -2.80 10.82 -24.63
CA PRO A 195 -2.41 10.00 -25.75
C PRO A 195 -0.88 9.83 -25.83
N HIS A 196 -0.44 8.82 -26.57
CA HIS A 196 0.97 8.53 -26.82
C HIS A 196 1.81 8.24 -25.57
N LYS A 197 1.16 7.79 -24.50
CA LYS A 197 1.81 7.58 -23.19
C LYS A 197 2.47 8.86 -22.65
N ALA A 198 1.97 10.03 -23.04
CA ALA A 198 2.54 11.31 -22.64
C ALA A 198 2.37 11.60 -21.14
N GLY A 199 1.48 10.85 -20.48
CA GLY A 199 1.26 10.96 -19.04
C GLY A 199 -0.21 10.80 -18.63
N GLU A 200 -0.52 11.23 -17.43
CA GLU A 200 -1.87 11.21 -16.88
C GLU A 200 -2.10 12.39 -15.91
N PHE A 201 -3.32 12.83 -15.82
CA PHE A 201 -3.80 13.69 -14.75
C PHE A 201 -4.74 12.87 -13.86
N TYR A 202 -4.48 12.88 -12.55
CA TYR A 202 -5.28 12.20 -11.54
C TYR A 202 -5.70 13.20 -10.47
N ALA A 203 -7.00 13.27 -10.15
CA ALA A 203 -7.52 14.15 -9.11
C ALA A 203 -8.54 13.43 -8.23
N THR A 204 -8.62 13.83 -6.97
CA THR A 204 -9.51 13.25 -5.96
C THR A 204 -10.17 14.31 -5.10
N ILE A 205 -11.40 14.01 -4.65
CA ILE A 205 -12.07 14.66 -3.53
C ILE A 205 -12.41 13.56 -2.56
N THR A 206 -11.81 13.58 -1.38
CA THR A 206 -11.93 12.50 -0.39
C THR A 206 -12.22 13.03 1.00
N ASN A 207 -12.59 12.14 1.91
CA ASN A 207 -12.85 12.49 3.30
C ASN A 207 -11.59 12.98 4.05
N GLY A 208 -10.40 12.53 3.67
CA GLY A 208 -9.15 12.91 4.34
C GLY A 208 -8.78 12.03 5.54
N THR A 209 -9.63 11.07 5.93
CA THR A 209 -9.40 10.19 7.07
C THR A 209 -8.64 8.92 6.74
N GLY A 210 -8.64 8.52 5.47
CA GLY A 210 -8.05 7.28 4.98
C GLY A 210 -8.90 6.05 5.30
N TYR A 211 -8.64 4.93 4.61
CA TYR A 211 -9.45 3.71 4.69
C TYR A 211 -9.44 2.99 6.06
N GLY A 212 -8.55 3.37 6.95
CA GLY A 212 -8.45 2.80 8.30
C GLY A 212 -9.29 3.48 9.34
N SER A 213 -9.96 4.59 9.01
CA SER A 213 -10.68 5.44 9.95
C SER A 213 -12.04 5.82 9.39
N ARG A 214 -13.02 5.94 10.29
CA ARG A 214 -14.35 6.45 9.93
C ARG A 214 -14.29 7.96 9.74
N GLU A 215 -15.10 8.47 8.79
CA GLU A 215 -15.36 9.90 8.70
C GLU A 215 -16.00 10.44 9.96
N VAL A 216 -15.46 11.52 10.45
CA VAL A 216 -15.86 12.13 11.73
C VAL A 216 -16.12 13.63 11.62
N ASP A 217 -15.84 14.24 10.47
CA ASP A 217 -16.06 15.67 10.24
C ASP A 217 -16.63 15.94 8.83
N ARG A 218 -16.86 17.22 8.51
CA ARG A 218 -17.42 17.66 7.21
C ARG A 218 -16.38 18.06 6.18
N PHE A 219 -15.12 18.13 6.58
CA PHE A 219 -14.06 18.64 5.72
C PHE A 219 -13.65 17.58 4.69
N LYS A 220 -13.11 18.04 3.57
CA LYS A 220 -12.65 17.18 2.49
C LYS A 220 -11.23 17.56 2.09
N ASP A 221 -10.49 16.56 1.63
CA ASP A 221 -9.19 16.74 1.00
C ASP A 221 -9.37 16.76 -0.52
N TYR A 222 -8.82 17.78 -1.16
CA TYR A 222 -8.77 17.95 -2.62
C TYR A 222 -7.34 17.71 -3.07
N ALA A 223 -7.12 16.69 -3.88
CA ALA A 223 -5.76 16.37 -4.31
C ALA A 223 -5.69 16.18 -5.83
N ALA A 224 -4.53 16.52 -6.40
CA ALA A 224 -4.24 16.31 -7.80
C ALA A 224 -2.77 15.94 -8.02
N ARG A 225 -2.53 15.14 -9.06
CA ARG A 225 -1.21 14.79 -9.59
C ARG A 225 -1.26 14.90 -11.11
N LEU A 226 -0.24 15.53 -11.67
CA LEU A 226 0.03 15.50 -13.10
C LEU A 226 1.30 14.68 -13.34
N THR A 227 1.19 13.55 -13.99
CA THR A 227 2.35 12.76 -14.44
C THR A 227 2.62 13.09 -15.89
N LEU A 228 3.83 13.48 -16.21
CA LEU A 228 4.31 13.69 -17.57
C LEU A 228 5.42 12.71 -17.88
N THR A 229 5.33 12.04 -19.04
CA THR A 229 6.37 11.14 -19.57
C THR A 229 6.94 11.77 -20.86
N PRO A 230 7.77 12.82 -20.72
CA PRO A 230 8.15 13.69 -21.86
C PRO A 230 8.93 12.95 -22.95
N LEU A 231 9.61 11.87 -22.58
CA LEU A 231 10.45 11.09 -23.49
C LEU A 231 9.82 9.74 -23.90
N ALA A 232 8.51 9.56 -23.68
CA ALA A 232 7.80 8.30 -23.97
C ALA A 232 7.96 7.81 -25.42
N ARG A 233 8.16 8.74 -26.36
CA ARG A 233 8.34 8.45 -27.81
C ARG A 233 9.78 8.25 -28.24
N THR A 234 10.74 8.43 -27.35
CA THR A 234 12.17 8.26 -27.65
C THR A 234 12.57 6.79 -27.49
N SER A 235 13.78 6.47 -27.88
CA SER A 235 14.43 5.21 -27.56
C SER A 235 15.39 5.37 -26.38
N GLY A 236 15.75 4.25 -25.75
CA GLY A 236 16.72 4.22 -24.68
C GLY A 236 16.13 4.31 -23.28
N TYR A 237 17.00 4.44 -22.30
CA TYR A 237 16.68 4.38 -20.86
C TYR A 237 15.66 5.44 -20.43
N TRP A 238 15.83 6.67 -20.89
CA TRP A 238 15.04 7.81 -20.45
C TRP A 238 13.59 7.85 -20.96
N LYS A 239 13.20 6.92 -21.87
CA LYS A 239 11.80 6.83 -22.35
C LYS A 239 10.80 6.59 -21.20
N GLY A 240 11.25 5.97 -20.12
CA GLY A 240 10.47 5.72 -18.92
C GLY A 240 10.66 6.78 -17.82
N LEU A 241 11.06 8.00 -18.18
CA LEU A 241 11.14 9.12 -17.23
C LEU A 241 9.76 9.72 -17.00
N ASP A 242 9.27 9.62 -15.78
CA ASP A 242 8.05 10.26 -15.28
C ASP A 242 8.39 11.43 -14.36
N ILE A 243 7.72 12.55 -14.56
CA ILE A 243 7.78 13.75 -13.73
C ILE A 243 6.38 13.99 -13.18
N SER A 244 6.22 13.90 -11.88
CA SER A 244 4.91 13.88 -11.22
C SER A 244 4.82 14.94 -10.11
N PRO A 245 4.57 16.22 -10.41
CA PRO A 245 4.15 17.19 -9.41
C PRO A 245 2.76 16.84 -8.87
N TRP A 246 2.55 17.09 -7.58
CA TRP A 246 1.29 16.81 -6.93
C TRP A 246 1.01 17.78 -5.79
N ILE A 247 -0.27 17.93 -5.46
CA ILE A 247 -0.77 18.76 -4.37
C ILE A 247 -1.98 18.08 -3.71
N SER A 248 -2.13 18.28 -2.41
CA SER A 248 -3.33 17.97 -1.65
C SER A 248 -3.60 19.12 -0.69
N ILE A 249 -4.81 19.65 -0.72
CA ILE A 249 -5.27 20.76 0.11
C ILE A 249 -6.48 20.27 0.89
N GLY A 250 -6.46 20.40 2.20
CA GLY A 250 -7.56 19.93 3.02
C GLY A 250 -7.63 20.61 4.37
N ASN A 251 -8.66 20.21 5.09
CA ASN A 251 -8.87 20.57 6.47
C ASN A 251 -9.35 19.35 7.24
N ARG A 252 -9.16 19.35 8.55
CA ARG A 252 -9.76 18.38 9.45
C ARG A 252 -10.31 19.08 10.68
N ALA A 253 -11.36 18.52 11.26
CA ALA A 253 -11.78 18.93 12.57
C ALA A 253 -10.72 18.55 13.61
N SER A 254 -10.65 19.31 14.66
CA SER A 254 -9.77 19.04 15.77
C SER A 254 -10.57 18.64 17.00
N ASP A 255 -10.14 17.53 17.62
CA ASP A 255 -10.68 17.09 18.89
C ASP A 255 -9.72 17.56 20.00
N PHE A 256 -10.23 18.30 20.98
CA PHE A 256 -9.48 18.58 22.19
C PHE A 256 -10.19 18.02 23.43
N ALA A 257 -9.40 17.58 24.39
CA ALA A 257 -9.93 17.06 25.64
C ALA A 257 -10.36 18.23 26.52
N ASP A 258 -11.66 18.34 26.82
CA ASP A 258 -12.18 19.21 27.89
C ASP A 258 -11.92 18.50 29.24
N ARG A 259 -10.84 18.88 29.91
CA ARG A 259 -10.42 18.26 31.17
C ARG A 259 -11.36 18.59 32.33
N ASP A 260 -12.03 19.73 32.28
CA ASP A 260 -12.90 20.15 33.35
C ASP A 260 -14.20 19.34 33.40
N HIS A 261 -14.62 18.79 32.26
CA HIS A 261 -15.84 18.00 32.14
C HIS A 261 -15.59 16.52 31.76
N GLY A 262 -14.35 16.11 31.60
CA GLY A 262 -14.00 14.74 31.19
C GLY A 262 -14.52 14.35 29.80
N THR A 263 -14.84 15.33 28.95
CA THR A 263 -15.43 15.14 27.64
C THR A 263 -14.45 15.56 26.56
N VAL A 264 -14.54 14.92 25.38
CA VAL A 264 -13.85 15.38 24.18
C VAL A 264 -14.75 16.39 23.48
N LYS A 265 -14.31 17.64 23.41
CA LYS A 265 -15.01 18.68 22.70
C LYS A 265 -14.44 18.81 21.29
N ARG A 266 -15.26 18.56 20.28
CA ARG A 266 -14.88 18.74 18.88
C ARG A 266 -14.98 20.22 18.51
N VAL A 267 -13.89 20.75 17.93
CA VAL A 267 -13.90 22.07 17.32
C VAL A 267 -14.30 21.90 15.86
N ASP A 268 -15.49 22.38 15.51
CA ASP A 268 -15.99 22.33 14.12
C ASP A 268 -15.35 23.42 13.22
N GLU A 269 -14.14 23.83 13.57
CA GLU A 269 -13.30 24.70 12.76
C GLU A 269 -12.29 23.86 12.01
N GLY A 270 -12.21 24.05 10.68
CA GLY A 270 -11.24 23.35 9.85
C GLY A 270 -9.81 23.75 10.17
N ARG A 271 -8.97 22.76 10.48
CA ARG A 271 -7.53 22.95 10.65
C ARG A 271 -6.82 22.58 9.36
N ARG A 272 -6.03 23.51 8.84
CA ARG A 272 -5.27 23.37 7.59
C ARG A 272 -4.44 22.11 7.57
N ARG A 273 -4.49 21.39 6.44
CA ARG A 273 -3.76 20.16 6.18
C ARG A 273 -3.32 20.13 4.73
N ASP A 274 -2.22 20.79 4.41
CA ASP A 274 -1.73 20.87 3.04
C ASP A 274 -0.52 19.97 2.82
N ARG A 275 -0.44 19.39 1.65
CA ARG A 275 0.62 18.51 1.18
C ARG A 275 0.97 18.87 -0.26
N TYR A 276 2.24 18.86 -0.61
CA TYR A 276 2.67 19.02 -1.99
C TYR A 276 4.06 18.45 -2.19
N GLY A 277 4.36 18.11 -3.41
CA GLY A 277 5.64 17.50 -3.74
C GLY A 277 5.86 17.28 -5.22
N LEU A 278 7.02 16.69 -5.47
CA LEU A 278 7.48 16.29 -6.79
C LEU A 278 8.07 14.89 -6.70
N MET A 279 7.61 14.01 -7.57
CA MET A 279 8.19 12.69 -7.75
C MET A 279 8.78 12.56 -9.15
N LEU A 280 9.96 11.95 -9.21
CA LEU A 280 10.66 11.60 -10.44
C LEU A 280 10.91 10.10 -10.44
N ILE A 281 10.54 9.42 -11.50
CA ILE A 281 10.85 8.01 -11.70
C ILE A 281 11.45 7.84 -13.10
N ALA A 282 12.58 7.14 -13.20
CA ALA A 282 13.13 6.64 -14.45
C ALA A 282 13.12 5.12 -14.40
N LYS A 283 12.33 4.49 -15.28
CA LYS A 283 12.08 3.03 -15.25
C LYS A 283 12.55 2.37 -16.53
N ASP A 284 13.49 1.46 -16.36
CA ASP A 284 14.01 0.55 -17.40
C ASP A 284 14.12 -0.85 -16.78
N PRO A 285 13.97 -1.93 -17.54
CA PRO A 285 14.11 -3.31 -17.01
C PRO A 285 15.43 -3.60 -16.29
N ARG A 286 16.47 -2.82 -16.56
CA ARG A 286 17.82 -3.00 -15.98
C ARG A 286 18.04 -2.16 -14.71
N LEU A 287 17.43 -0.97 -14.69
CA LEU A 287 17.62 0.00 -13.60
C LEU A 287 16.36 0.86 -13.45
N THR A 288 15.80 0.88 -12.27
CA THR A 288 14.77 1.83 -11.87
C THR A 288 15.37 2.82 -10.87
N LEU A 289 15.17 4.10 -11.11
CA LEU A 289 15.55 5.17 -10.19
C LEU A 289 14.31 5.94 -9.79
N GLY A 290 14.20 6.29 -8.51
CA GLY A 290 13.14 7.12 -7.99
C GLY A 290 13.66 8.20 -7.06
N ALA A 291 13.04 9.37 -7.11
CA ALA A 291 13.25 10.46 -6.18
C ALA A 291 11.91 11.12 -5.85
N HIS A 292 11.62 11.31 -4.57
CA HIS A 292 10.39 11.93 -4.11
C HIS A 292 10.71 12.98 -3.06
N MET A 293 10.30 14.23 -3.30
CA MET A 293 10.37 15.32 -2.34
C MET A 293 8.96 15.77 -2.00
N ALA A 294 8.65 15.81 -0.70
CA ALA A 294 7.33 16.21 -0.23
C ALA A 294 7.43 17.14 0.98
N ARG A 295 6.47 18.04 1.06
CA ARG A 295 6.28 18.94 2.19
C ARG A 295 4.83 18.84 2.70
N ARG A 296 4.67 18.95 4.03
CA ARG A 296 3.37 19.09 4.66
C ARG A 296 3.30 20.36 5.51
N ILE A 297 2.11 20.91 5.64
CA ILE A 297 1.76 21.99 6.53
C ILE A 297 0.50 21.58 7.27
N ASP A 298 0.61 21.38 8.56
CA ASP A 298 -0.50 21.02 9.45
C ASP A 298 -0.69 22.11 10.49
N VAL A 299 -1.91 22.58 10.66
CA VAL A 299 -2.29 23.38 11.82
C VAL A 299 -2.84 22.42 12.89
N VAL A 300 -2.21 22.42 14.04
CA VAL A 300 -2.56 21.54 15.18
C VAL A 300 -2.81 22.39 16.43
N GLU A 301 -3.58 21.87 17.37
CA GLU A 301 -3.72 22.51 18.68
C GLU A 301 -2.40 22.41 19.45
N SER A 302 -2.07 23.52 20.13
CA SER A 302 -0.92 23.54 21.05
C SER A 302 -1.25 22.73 22.31
N ALA A 303 -0.26 21.97 22.80
CA ALA A 303 -0.41 21.17 24.01
C ALA A 303 -0.76 22.00 25.28
N ASP A 304 -0.43 23.28 25.28
CA ASP A 304 -0.68 24.19 26.41
C ASP A 304 -2.15 24.68 26.50
N THR A 305 -2.97 24.39 25.48
CA THR A 305 -4.36 24.87 25.39
C THR A 305 -5.39 24.02 26.10
N LEU A 306 -4.98 22.99 26.79
CA LEU A 306 -5.89 22.14 27.57
C LEU A 306 -6.60 22.86 28.74
N ARG A 307 -6.33 24.16 28.94
CA ARG A 307 -6.96 25.01 29.94
C ARG A 307 -7.69 26.24 29.37
N ALA A 308 -7.64 26.44 28.05
CA ALA A 308 -8.24 27.62 27.43
C ALA A 308 -9.61 27.31 26.83
N THR A 309 -10.51 28.26 26.90
CA THR A 309 -11.83 28.17 26.23
C THR A 309 -11.72 28.19 24.71
N THR A 310 -10.58 28.64 24.18
CA THR A 310 -10.25 28.60 22.75
C THR A 310 -8.84 28.01 22.62
N PRO A 311 -8.67 26.89 21.94
CA PRO A 311 -7.35 26.26 21.77
C PRO A 311 -6.43 27.15 20.92
N ALA A 312 -5.24 27.46 21.41
CA ALA A 312 -4.19 28.04 20.59
C ALA A 312 -3.74 27.04 19.55
N THR A 313 -3.48 27.48 18.34
CA THR A 313 -3.05 26.64 17.24
C THR A 313 -1.59 26.92 16.89
N THR A 314 -0.89 25.89 16.44
CA THR A 314 0.49 25.99 15.97
C THR A 314 0.60 25.36 14.58
N GLU A 315 1.27 26.06 13.67
CA GLU A 315 1.59 25.53 12.36
C GLU A 315 2.83 24.61 12.46
N ARG A 316 2.69 23.38 11.99
CA ARG A 316 3.78 22.41 11.86
C ARG A 316 4.09 22.18 10.39
N THR A 317 5.33 22.42 10.00
CA THR A 317 5.80 22.19 8.65
C THR A 317 6.82 21.05 8.65
N GLY A 318 6.54 19.97 7.92
CA GLY A 318 7.43 18.84 7.77
C GLY A 318 7.89 18.64 6.33
N ASN A 319 9.05 18.00 6.17
CA ASN A 319 9.60 17.62 4.87
C ASN A 319 10.00 16.15 4.88
N VAL A 320 9.92 15.53 3.71
CA VAL A 320 10.52 14.22 3.42
C VAL A 320 11.16 14.28 2.04
N THR A 321 12.37 13.71 1.95
CA THR A 321 13.04 13.44 0.68
C THR A 321 13.42 11.97 0.68
N SER A 322 13.02 11.24 -0.36
CA SER A 322 13.35 9.84 -0.58
C SER A 322 14.04 9.69 -1.92
N VAL A 323 15.11 8.92 -1.97
CA VAL A 323 15.75 8.48 -3.20
C VAL A 323 15.96 6.98 -3.14
N TYR A 324 15.72 6.29 -4.26
CA TYR A 324 15.85 4.84 -4.30
C TYR A 324 16.26 4.35 -5.68
N ALA A 325 16.85 3.17 -5.70
CA ALA A 325 17.26 2.47 -6.90
C ALA A 325 16.94 0.99 -6.80
N GLN A 326 16.55 0.40 -7.93
CA GLN A 326 16.47 -1.04 -8.14
C GLN A 326 17.29 -1.38 -9.37
N LEU A 327 18.38 -2.15 -9.19
CA LEU A 327 19.33 -2.50 -10.22
C LEU A 327 19.29 -4.00 -10.48
N HIS A 328 19.10 -4.41 -11.74
CA HIS A 328 19.20 -5.79 -12.23
C HIS A 328 20.54 -5.98 -12.94
N PRO A 329 21.61 -6.30 -12.23
CA PRO A 329 22.97 -6.27 -12.79
C PRO A 329 23.18 -7.26 -13.94
N PHE A 330 22.51 -8.40 -13.89
CA PHE A 330 22.59 -9.43 -14.92
C PHE A 330 21.82 -9.10 -16.21
N ALA A 331 20.95 -8.09 -16.18
CA ALA A 331 20.31 -7.58 -17.39
C ALA A 331 21.26 -6.79 -18.31
N PHE A 332 22.46 -6.49 -17.85
CA PHE A 332 23.55 -5.88 -18.64
C PHE A 332 24.52 -6.92 -19.22
N ALA A 333 24.47 -8.18 -18.78
CA ALA A 333 25.40 -9.20 -19.22
C ALA A 333 25.09 -9.64 -20.65
N HIS A 334 26.11 -9.55 -21.53
CA HIS A 334 26.06 -10.11 -22.86
C HIS A 334 26.53 -11.58 -22.75
N GLY A 335 25.70 -12.57 -23.04
CA GLY A 335 26.13 -13.96 -23.04
C GLY A 335 25.25 -14.97 -22.29
N GLY A 336 23.99 -14.66 -22.02
CA GLY A 336 22.99 -15.68 -21.70
C GLY A 336 22.84 -16.10 -20.24
N VAL A 337 23.61 -15.56 -19.29
CA VAL A 337 23.38 -15.80 -17.85
C VAL A 337 22.40 -14.75 -17.32
N HIS A 338 21.13 -15.11 -17.24
CA HIS A 338 20.10 -14.28 -16.64
C HIS A 338 19.81 -14.77 -15.23
N LEU A 339 20.57 -14.29 -14.24
CA LEU A 339 20.20 -14.50 -12.85
C LEU A 339 19.11 -13.48 -12.47
N PRO A 340 17.97 -13.92 -11.94
CA PRO A 340 16.86 -13.07 -11.58
C PRO A 340 17.12 -12.38 -10.22
N ILE A 341 18.18 -11.59 -10.17
CA ILE A 341 18.64 -10.90 -8.96
C ILE A 341 18.58 -9.40 -9.17
N ALA A 342 18.01 -8.69 -8.20
CA ALA A 342 17.98 -7.23 -8.14
C ALA A 342 18.63 -6.72 -6.85
N LEU A 343 19.39 -5.64 -6.95
CA LEU A 343 19.85 -4.85 -5.81
C LEU A 343 18.86 -3.74 -5.51
N LEU A 344 18.51 -3.57 -4.25
CA LEU A 344 17.62 -2.50 -3.76
C LEU A 344 18.40 -1.56 -2.87
N LEU A 345 18.29 -0.27 -3.14
CA LEU A 345 18.86 0.78 -2.30
C LEU A 345 17.81 1.88 -2.09
N ARG A 346 17.72 2.41 -0.88
CA ARG A 346 16.87 3.56 -0.55
C ARG A 346 17.49 4.39 0.56
N ALA A 347 17.36 5.70 0.46
CA ALA A 347 17.72 6.64 1.49
C ALA A 347 16.65 7.72 1.62
N ASP A 348 16.13 7.91 2.83
CA ASP A 348 15.17 8.97 3.16
C ASP A 348 15.80 9.94 4.15
N ASP A 349 15.55 11.23 3.95
CA ASP A 349 15.80 12.30 4.90
C ASP A 349 14.44 12.84 5.37
N VAL A 350 14.14 12.70 6.67
CA VAL A 350 12.80 12.93 7.21
C VAL A 350 12.87 13.94 8.35
N LYS A 351 12.18 15.04 8.18
CA LYS A 351 11.98 16.07 9.20
C LYS A 351 10.46 16.28 9.37
N PRO A 352 9.82 15.54 10.29
CA PRO A 352 8.38 15.60 10.48
C PRO A 352 7.86 16.97 10.89
N ASP A 353 8.66 17.73 11.63
CA ASP A 353 8.43 19.13 11.98
C ASP A 353 9.76 19.88 11.86
N ARG A 354 9.81 20.98 11.09
CA ARG A 354 11.03 21.77 10.87
C ARG A 354 11.50 22.54 12.10
N THR A 355 10.63 22.76 13.06
CA THR A 355 10.89 23.54 14.28
C THR A 355 11.17 22.67 15.49
N ALA A 356 10.86 21.37 15.42
CA ALA A 356 10.98 20.45 16.54
C ALA A 356 11.64 19.12 16.15
N ASP A 357 12.09 18.36 17.14
CA ASP A 357 12.39 16.94 17.03
C ASP A 357 11.10 16.12 16.77
N PRO A 358 11.16 14.97 16.10
CA PRO A 358 12.34 14.22 15.65
C PRO A 358 12.85 14.57 14.24
N TYR A 359 14.17 14.42 14.00
CA TYR A 359 14.79 14.44 12.69
C TYR A 359 15.56 13.14 12.48
N GLN A 360 15.30 12.44 11.38
CA GLN A 360 15.81 11.09 11.15
C GLN A 360 16.16 10.80 9.70
N ARG A 361 17.01 9.82 9.50
CA ARG A 361 17.27 9.17 8.22
C ARG A 361 16.79 7.72 8.26
N PHE A 362 16.32 7.26 7.14
CA PHE A 362 15.96 5.86 6.93
C PHE A 362 16.72 5.33 5.72
N TYR A 363 17.29 4.14 5.84
CA TYR A 363 18.02 3.49 4.77
C TYR A 363 17.54 2.06 4.60
N VAL A 364 17.54 1.60 3.35
CA VAL A 364 17.34 0.20 2.97
C VAL A 364 18.45 -0.19 2.01
N ALA A 365 19.06 -1.34 2.26
CA ALA A 365 19.97 -2.01 1.34
C ALA A 365 19.63 -3.49 1.27
N GLY A 366 19.33 -4.01 0.09
CA GLY A 366 18.84 -5.37 -0.06
C GLY A 366 19.18 -6.04 -1.39
N LEU A 367 19.01 -7.35 -1.39
CA LEU A 367 19.15 -8.23 -2.53
C LEU A 367 17.85 -9.00 -2.72
N THR A 368 17.19 -8.83 -3.85
CA THR A 368 15.99 -9.56 -4.22
C THR A 368 16.34 -10.69 -5.17
N TRP A 369 15.84 -11.88 -4.89
CA TRP A 369 15.83 -13.02 -5.78
C TRP A 369 14.43 -13.25 -6.30
N GLU A 370 14.19 -13.05 -7.59
CA GLU A 370 12.93 -13.28 -8.27
C GLU A 370 12.82 -14.77 -8.63
N LEU A 371 12.17 -15.59 -7.78
CA LEU A 371 12.00 -17.02 -8.01
C LEU A 371 11.19 -17.31 -9.28
N ASN A 372 10.21 -16.46 -9.54
CA ASN A 372 9.39 -16.46 -10.75
C ASN A 372 8.67 -15.08 -10.84
N ARG A 373 7.80 -14.89 -11.87
CA ARG A 373 7.05 -13.65 -12.09
C ARG A 373 6.11 -13.27 -10.96
N LYS A 374 5.78 -14.19 -10.05
CA LYS A 374 4.81 -13.99 -8.98
C LYS A 374 5.43 -14.05 -7.58
N THR A 375 6.64 -14.56 -7.45
CA THR A 375 7.26 -14.82 -6.14
C THR A 375 8.69 -14.34 -6.10
N SER A 376 8.99 -13.54 -5.08
CA SER A 376 10.36 -13.09 -4.79
C SER A 376 10.71 -13.26 -3.33
N VAL A 377 12.01 -13.41 -3.07
CA VAL A 377 12.61 -13.40 -1.73
C VAL A 377 13.62 -12.26 -1.68
N THR A 378 13.54 -11.43 -0.66
CA THR A 378 14.47 -10.32 -0.47
C THR A 378 15.16 -10.42 0.87
N PHE A 379 16.48 -10.33 0.86
CA PHE A 379 17.30 -10.16 2.05
C PHE A 379 17.67 -8.68 2.12
N ASP A 380 17.29 -7.99 3.18
CA ASP A 380 17.61 -6.57 3.33
C ASP A 380 17.94 -6.18 4.77
N TYR A 381 18.64 -5.07 4.86
CA TYR A 381 18.92 -4.36 6.08
C TYR A 381 18.25 -3.01 6.03
N GLN A 382 17.46 -2.72 7.05
CA GLN A 382 16.79 -1.43 7.24
C GLN A 382 17.29 -0.77 8.51
N THR A 383 17.61 0.51 8.42
CA THR A 383 18.00 1.30 9.59
C THR A 383 17.32 2.66 9.59
N GLN A 384 16.88 3.08 10.77
CA GLN A 384 16.41 4.42 11.04
C GLN A 384 17.34 5.03 12.07
N GLU A 385 17.96 6.16 11.74
CA GLU A 385 18.96 6.81 12.55
C GLU A 385 18.52 8.23 12.94
N PRO A 386 18.60 8.60 14.24
CA PRO A 386 18.41 9.98 14.66
C PRO A 386 19.50 10.87 14.07
N LYS A 387 19.17 12.13 13.75
CA LYS A 387 20.07 13.10 13.19
C LYS A 387 20.18 14.33 14.10
N HIS A 388 21.37 14.91 14.17
CA HIS A 388 21.63 16.15 14.94
C HIS A 388 21.19 16.10 16.42
N GLY A 389 21.39 14.96 17.10
CA GLY A 389 20.97 14.79 18.49
C GLY A 389 19.46 14.63 18.70
N SER A 390 18.72 14.40 17.61
CA SER A 390 17.28 14.14 17.63
C SER A 390 16.93 12.96 18.53
N ARG A 391 15.73 13.01 19.13
CA ARG A 391 15.13 11.92 19.91
C ARG A 391 14.43 10.85 19.05
N ALA A 392 14.60 10.90 17.72
CA ALA A 392 14.05 9.87 16.83
C ALA A 392 14.59 8.48 17.24
N PRO A 393 13.81 7.42 17.03
CA PRO A 393 14.27 6.06 17.30
C PRO A 393 15.49 5.68 16.47
N ASP A 394 16.48 5.01 17.08
CA ASP A 394 17.58 4.34 16.39
C ASP A 394 17.20 2.87 16.22
N LEU A 395 16.80 2.49 15.01
CA LEU A 395 16.33 1.14 14.66
C LEU A 395 17.29 0.49 13.68
N LYS A 396 17.58 -0.79 13.89
CA LYS A 396 18.40 -1.60 12.99
C LYS A 396 17.79 -3.00 12.89
N THR A 397 17.40 -3.39 11.68
CA THR A 397 16.70 -4.65 11.48
C THR A 397 17.14 -5.31 10.18
N TYR A 398 17.44 -6.61 10.24
CA TYR A 398 17.62 -7.48 9.10
C TYR A 398 16.31 -8.16 8.78
N PHE A 399 15.98 -8.26 7.52
CA PHE A 399 14.77 -8.89 7.03
C PHE A 399 15.06 -9.98 6.02
N VAL A 400 14.18 -10.98 6.00
CA VAL A 400 13.99 -11.89 4.89
C VAL A 400 12.52 -11.77 4.51
N HIS A 401 12.23 -11.01 3.46
CA HIS A 401 10.86 -10.87 2.95
C HIS A 401 10.55 -11.94 1.92
N VAL A 402 9.32 -12.43 1.95
CA VAL A 402 8.74 -13.25 0.88
C VAL A 402 7.50 -12.56 0.37
N ILE A 403 7.47 -12.27 -0.93
CA ILE A 403 6.35 -11.66 -1.63
C ILE A 403 5.78 -12.69 -2.59
N ALA A 404 4.52 -13.06 -2.42
CA ALA A 404 3.84 -14.04 -3.26
C ALA A 404 2.54 -13.45 -3.84
N ASN A 405 2.50 -13.31 -5.17
CA ASN A 405 1.31 -12.91 -5.93
C ASN A 405 0.62 -14.15 -6.51
N PHE A 406 -0.70 -14.16 -6.59
CA PHE A 406 -1.46 -15.29 -7.15
C PHE A 406 -2.70 -14.83 -7.92
#